data_de49f99d55bc3b9dc22ac76e4302675b
#
_entry.id   de49f99d55bc3b9dc22ac76e4302675b
#
_cell.length_a   1.000
_cell.length_b   1.000
_cell.length_c   1.000
_cell.angle_alpha   90.00
_cell.angle_beta   90.00
_cell.angle_gamma   90.00
#
_symmetry.space_group_name_H-M   'P 1'
#
loop_
_entity.id
_entity.type
_entity.pdbx_description
1 polymer ?
#
loop_
_entity_poly.entity_id
_entity_poly.type
_entity_poly.pdbx_seq_one_letter_code
_entity_poly.pdbx_strand_id
1 'polypeptide(L)'
;MKPKLSPRKGSQGEPSRKGASSGHEPRRAPKPAARKGPSQRQLRVGEEIRHALADIFLRTEFHEKSLAKIKLTISEVRMSPDLKHAAVFITQLGNKDISPLLPALRRVSPFLRAQVAPKLGLRVTPDFKFLADEAMEEATRINKLLHKPEVARDLESKPQEAVPDGE
;
A
#
# COMPACT_ATOMS: atom_id res chain seq x y z
N MET A 1 62.20 20.79 -41.92
CA MET A 1 62.14 20.65 -43.39
C MET A 1 60.66 20.37 -43.73
N LYS A 2 60.00 21.35 -44.26
CA LYS A 2 58.80 21.18 -45.11
C LYS A 2 59.28 20.78 -46.49
N PRO A 3 58.47 20.12 -47.38
CA PRO A 3 57.30 20.71 -48.01
C PRO A 3 56.18 19.73 -48.44
N LYS A 4 55.06 20.21 -48.77
CA LYS A 4 54.26 20.60 -49.96
C LYS A 4 53.09 19.67 -50.20
N LEU A 5 51.88 20.19 -50.15
CA LEU A 5 50.96 20.66 -51.21
C LEU A 5 50.82 19.66 -52.40
N SER A 6 49.65 19.27 -52.83
CA SER A 6 48.41 19.97 -53.25
C SER A 6 47.42 19.01 -53.92
N PRO A 7 46.32 19.47 -54.52
CA PRO A 7 44.96 18.93 -54.39
C PRO A 7 44.42 18.36 -55.74
N ARG A 8 43.25 17.68 -55.67
CA ARG A 8 42.33 17.57 -56.83
C ARG A 8 40.93 17.20 -56.31
N LYS A 9 39.98 18.12 -56.47
CA LYS A 9 38.93 18.30 -57.46
C LYS A 9 38.18 17.00 -57.73
N GLY A 10 36.93 16.88 -57.27
CA GLY A 10 35.73 17.39 -57.90
C GLY A 10 34.95 16.23 -58.46
N SER A 11 33.75 16.01 -57.94
CA SER A 11 32.64 15.62 -58.83
C SER A 11 31.33 15.82 -58.07
N GLN A 12 30.51 16.62 -58.66
CA GLN A 12 29.15 16.99 -58.27
C GLN A 12 28.22 15.79 -58.57
N GLY A 13 27.22 15.59 -57.77
CA GLY A 13 26.15 14.66 -58.01
C GLY A 13 25.02 14.80 -56.99
N GLU A 14 24.23 15.83 -57.12
CA GLU A 14 22.87 15.92 -56.57
C GLU A 14 21.89 15.30 -57.61
N PRO A 15 20.57 15.17 -57.25
CA PRO A 15 19.89 14.76 -56.04
C PRO A 15 18.92 13.59 -56.30
N SER A 16 18.52 12.90 -55.28
CA SER A 16 17.27 12.14 -55.39
C SER A 16 16.47 12.19 -54.07
N ARG A 17 15.54 13.08 -54.06
CA ARG A 17 14.43 13.10 -53.11
C ARG A 17 13.62 11.82 -53.25
N LYS A 18 13.55 11.02 -52.21
CA LYS A 18 12.39 10.17 -51.97
C LYS A 18 12.03 10.28 -50.49
N GLY A 19 10.91 10.93 -50.28
CA GLY A 19 10.24 11.05 -48.98
C GLY A 19 9.87 9.67 -48.48
N ALA A 20 10.28 9.39 -47.26
CA ALA A 20 9.66 8.39 -46.41
C ALA A 20 9.11 9.12 -45.22
N SER A 21 7.82 9.38 -45.27
CA SER A 21 7.03 9.79 -44.12
C SER A 21 7.07 8.65 -43.11
N SER A 22 7.98 8.73 -42.14
CA SER A 22 7.89 7.89 -40.95
C SER A 22 6.72 8.37 -40.12
N GLY A 23 5.56 7.74 -40.29
CA GLY A 23 4.42 7.88 -39.41
C GLY A 23 4.85 7.56 -37.98
N HIS A 24 5.05 8.62 -37.21
CA HIS A 24 5.24 8.53 -35.77
C HIS A 24 3.89 8.17 -35.17
N GLU A 25 3.61 6.85 -35.07
CA GLU A 25 2.49 6.38 -34.26
C GLU A 25 2.71 6.87 -32.83
N PRO A 26 1.76 7.61 -32.23
CA PRO A 26 1.87 7.99 -30.82
C PRO A 26 1.89 6.69 -30.01
N ARG A 27 3.01 6.42 -29.33
CA ARG A 27 3.13 5.31 -28.38
C ARG A 27 1.96 5.43 -27.40
N ARG A 28 1.01 4.50 -27.53
CA ARG A 28 -0.10 4.35 -26.59
C ARG A 28 0.49 4.32 -25.19
N ALA A 29 0.12 5.31 -24.38
CA ALA A 29 0.43 5.32 -22.98
C ALA A 29 0.03 3.97 -22.37
N PRO A 30 0.87 3.33 -21.54
CA PRO A 30 0.52 2.06 -20.92
C PRO A 30 -0.77 2.27 -20.12
N LYS A 31 -1.81 1.51 -20.44
CA LYS A 31 -3.05 1.48 -19.66
C LYS A 31 -2.67 1.24 -18.21
N PRO A 32 -3.21 2.02 -17.25
CA PRO A 32 -2.98 1.76 -15.83
C PRO A 32 -3.38 0.31 -15.57
N ALA A 33 -2.41 -0.51 -15.15
CA ALA A 33 -2.66 -1.91 -14.81
C ALA A 33 -3.76 -1.91 -13.74
N ALA A 34 -4.87 -2.58 -14.02
CA ALA A 34 -5.93 -2.79 -13.04
C ALA A 34 -5.26 -3.28 -11.75
N ARG A 35 -5.49 -2.59 -10.63
CA ARG A 35 -4.89 -2.93 -9.34
C ARG A 35 -5.38 -4.32 -8.96
N LYS A 36 -4.61 -5.34 -9.30
CA LYS A 36 -4.84 -6.70 -8.80
C LYS A 36 -4.74 -6.62 -7.28
N GLY A 37 -5.73 -7.19 -6.60
CA GLY A 37 -5.69 -7.32 -5.13
C GLY A 37 -4.39 -7.97 -4.64
N PRO A 38 -4.14 -7.99 -3.33
CA PRO A 38 -2.94 -8.59 -2.77
C PRO A 38 -2.85 -10.07 -3.16
N SER A 39 -1.67 -10.53 -3.50
CA SER A 39 -1.42 -11.95 -3.83
C SER A 39 -1.55 -12.82 -2.57
N GLN A 40 -1.82 -14.11 -2.74
CA GLN A 40 -1.88 -15.08 -1.62
C GLN A 40 -0.59 -15.08 -0.79
N ARG A 41 0.57 -14.86 -1.43
CA ARG A 41 1.85 -14.75 -0.73
C ARG A 41 1.91 -13.51 0.15
N GLN A 42 1.44 -12.36 -0.33
CA GLN A 42 1.38 -11.12 0.46
C GLN A 42 0.46 -11.28 1.67
N LEU A 43 -0.70 -11.91 1.49
CA LEU A 43 -1.65 -12.16 2.58
C LEU A 43 -1.04 -13.08 3.65
N ARG A 44 -0.43 -14.19 3.24
CA ARG A 44 0.21 -15.14 4.17
C ARG A 44 1.33 -14.48 4.96
N VAL A 45 2.24 -13.79 4.29
CA VAL A 45 3.37 -13.10 4.95
C VAL A 45 2.86 -11.98 5.87
N GLY A 46 1.83 -11.24 5.44
CA GLY A 46 1.18 -10.21 6.27
C GLY A 46 0.63 -10.80 7.56
N GLU A 47 -0.03 -11.95 7.48
CA GLU A 47 -0.59 -12.63 8.65
C GLU A 47 0.48 -13.21 9.58
N GLU A 48 1.55 -13.78 9.04
CA GLU A 48 2.70 -14.23 9.82
C GLU A 48 3.34 -13.07 10.61
N ILE A 49 3.50 -11.90 9.95
CA ILE A 49 4.01 -10.69 10.62
C ILE A 49 3.04 -10.20 11.69
N ARG A 50 1.74 -10.20 11.40
CA ARG A 50 0.72 -9.78 12.35
C ARG A 50 0.78 -10.60 13.63
N HIS A 51 0.84 -11.94 13.52
CA HIS A 51 0.96 -12.83 14.66
C HIS A 51 2.28 -12.62 15.43
N ALA A 52 3.41 -12.54 14.70
CA ALA A 52 4.71 -12.34 15.30
C ALA A 52 4.81 -11.03 16.10
N LEU A 53 4.28 -9.94 15.54
CA LEU A 53 4.22 -8.65 16.20
C LEU A 53 3.27 -8.65 17.39
N ALA A 54 2.09 -9.27 17.29
CA ALA A 54 1.13 -9.39 18.38
C ALA A 54 1.76 -10.11 19.59
N ASP A 55 2.47 -11.21 19.35
CA ASP A 55 3.22 -11.93 20.37
C ASP A 55 4.27 -11.06 21.07
N ILE A 56 5.00 -10.24 20.29
CA ILE A 56 6.03 -9.35 20.82
C ILE A 56 5.38 -8.26 21.68
N PHE A 57 4.29 -7.64 21.23
CA PHE A 57 3.57 -6.62 21.99
C PHE A 57 2.98 -7.16 23.29
N LEU A 58 2.60 -8.45 23.34
CA LEU A 58 2.09 -9.09 24.54
C LEU A 58 3.19 -9.44 25.56
N ARG A 59 4.39 -9.82 25.08
CA ARG A 59 5.47 -10.39 25.93
C ARG A 59 6.56 -9.39 26.27
N THR A 60 6.67 -8.29 25.52
CA THR A 60 7.78 -7.35 25.65
C THR A 60 7.33 -6.12 26.41
N GLU A 61 8.04 -5.81 27.50
CA GLU A 61 7.96 -4.52 28.12
C GLU A 61 8.84 -3.53 27.37
N PHE A 62 8.20 -2.55 26.74
CA PHE A 62 8.92 -1.52 26.01
C PHE A 62 9.53 -0.51 26.97
N HIS A 63 10.83 -0.23 26.82
CA HIS A 63 11.50 0.84 27.57
C HIS A 63 11.01 2.24 27.17
N GLU A 64 10.31 2.35 26.05
CA GLU A 64 9.69 3.57 25.59
C GLU A 64 8.47 3.89 26.49
N LYS A 65 8.59 4.95 27.30
CA LYS A 65 7.58 5.35 28.30
C LYS A 65 6.18 5.51 27.72
N SER A 66 6.10 5.95 26.48
CA SER A 66 4.84 6.14 25.75
C SER A 66 4.14 4.83 25.40
N LEU A 67 4.86 3.70 25.38
CA LEU A 67 4.32 2.38 25.01
C LEU A 67 4.16 1.44 26.21
N ALA A 68 4.87 1.70 27.32
CA ALA A 68 5.04 0.76 28.44
C ALA A 68 3.72 0.34 29.15
N LYS A 69 2.66 1.15 29.07
CA LYS A 69 1.37 0.88 29.76
C LYS A 69 0.19 0.77 28.82
N ILE A 70 0.45 0.71 27.52
CA ILE A 70 -0.59 0.76 26.50
C ILE A 70 -0.77 -0.60 25.88
N LYS A 71 -2.00 -1.11 25.88
CA LYS A 71 -2.36 -2.33 25.16
C LYS A 71 -2.70 -1.95 23.71
N LEU A 72 -1.78 -2.28 22.82
CA LEU A 72 -1.95 -2.12 21.38
C LEU A 72 -2.40 -3.43 20.76
N THR A 73 -3.31 -3.33 19.82
CA THR A 73 -3.76 -4.47 19.01
C THR A 73 -3.40 -4.19 17.55
N ILE A 74 -2.88 -5.19 16.87
CA ILE A 74 -2.58 -5.13 15.44
C ILE A 74 -3.77 -5.73 14.70
N SER A 75 -4.51 -4.90 13.97
CA SER A 75 -5.69 -5.32 13.23
C SER A 75 -5.33 -5.96 11.91
N GLU A 76 -4.44 -5.33 11.14
CA GLU A 76 -4.07 -5.80 9.80
C GLU A 76 -2.60 -5.49 9.49
N VAL A 77 -1.98 -6.31 8.63
CA VAL A 77 -0.68 -6.03 8.03
C VAL A 77 -0.78 -6.18 6.52
N ARG A 78 -0.56 -5.10 5.80
CA ARG A 78 -0.56 -5.09 4.32
C ARG A 78 0.86 -5.05 3.80
N MET A 79 1.18 -6.03 2.95
CA MET A 79 2.49 -6.16 2.34
C MET A 79 2.57 -5.46 0.99
N SER A 80 3.69 -4.80 0.72
CA SER A 80 4.01 -4.35 -0.64
C SER A 80 4.20 -5.54 -1.59
N PRO A 81 4.02 -5.36 -2.91
CA PRO A 81 4.18 -6.45 -3.90
C PRO A 81 5.56 -7.09 -3.88
N ASP A 82 6.60 -6.34 -3.55
CA ASP A 82 7.99 -6.79 -3.45
C ASP A 82 8.34 -7.38 -2.06
N LEU A 83 7.39 -7.40 -1.12
CA LEU A 83 7.53 -7.86 0.27
C LEU A 83 8.60 -7.12 1.08
N LYS A 84 9.02 -5.94 0.65
CA LYS A 84 10.03 -5.14 1.35
C LYS A 84 9.44 -4.18 2.37
N HIS A 85 8.16 -3.84 2.25
CA HIS A 85 7.47 -2.90 3.13
C HIS A 85 6.18 -3.52 3.65
N ALA A 86 5.93 -3.32 4.93
CA ALA A 86 4.71 -3.74 5.61
C ALA A 86 4.03 -2.53 6.26
N ALA A 87 2.81 -2.25 5.84
CA ALA A 87 1.94 -1.29 6.53
C ALA A 87 1.21 -2.04 7.64
N VAL A 88 1.51 -1.68 8.88
CA VAL A 88 0.98 -2.29 10.11
C VAL A 88 -0.10 -1.38 10.66
N PHE A 89 -1.35 -1.83 10.61
CA PHE A 89 -2.49 -1.11 11.16
C PHE A 89 -2.67 -1.50 12.62
N ILE A 90 -2.75 -0.47 13.46
CA ILE A 90 -2.79 -0.64 14.90
C ILE A 90 -3.99 0.12 15.45
N THR A 91 -4.62 -0.48 16.46
CA THR A 91 -5.66 0.15 17.29
C THR A 91 -5.30 0.02 18.76
N GLN A 92 -5.83 0.91 19.58
CA GLN A 92 -5.73 0.82 21.02
C GLN A 92 -7.05 0.34 21.61
N LEU A 93 -6.99 -0.55 22.60
CA LEU A 93 -8.18 -0.98 23.33
C LEU A 93 -8.86 0.23 23.99
N GLY A 94 -10.15 0.40 23.72
CA GLY A 94 -10.93 1.54 24.20
C GLY A 94 -11.05 2.69 23.21
N ASN A 95 -10.75 2.47 21.94
CA ASN A 95 -10.95 3.42 20.83
C ASN A 95 -10.33 4.82 21.09
N LYS A 96 -9.09 4.81 21.59
CA LYS A 96 -8.31 6.03 21.83
C LYS A 96 -7.47 6.35 20.60
N ASP A 97 -7.35 7.62 20.29
CA ASP A 97 -6.44 8.10 19.25
C ASP A 97 -5.01 7.60 19.49
N ILE A 98 -4.46 6.87 18.53
CA ILE A 98 -3.10 6.32 18.58
C ILE A 98 -2.07 7.23 17.89
N SER A 99 -2.50 8.30 17.24
CA SER A 99 -1.60 9.22 16.51
C SER A 99 -0.41 9.69 17.36
N PRO A 100 -0.57 10.00 18.67
CA PRO A 100 0.55 10.39 19.52
C PRO A 100 1.57 9.27 19.74
N LEU A 101 1.19 8.00 19.52
CA LEU A 101 2.06 6.83 19.73
C LEU A 101 2.87 6.45 18.50
N LEU A 102 2.45 6.90 17.31
CA LEU A 102 3.13 6.57 16.06
C LEU A 102 4.62 6.96 16.03
N PRO A 103 5.04 8.13 16.55
CA PRO A 103 6.47 8.46 16.64
C PRO A 103 7.26 7.50 17.54
N ALA A 104 6.68 7.04 18.65
CA ALA A 104 7.30 6.05 19.54
C ALA A 104 7.44 4.69 18.84
N LEU A 105 6.40 4.24 18.13
CA LEU A 105 6.42 3.02 17.33
C LEU A 105 7.47 3.05 16.22
N ARG A 106 7.66 4.20 15.59
CA ARG A 106 8.73 4.39 14.60
C ARG A 106 10.11 4.21 15.22
N ARG A 107 10.34 4.72 16.44
CA ARG A 107 11.63 4.57 17.15
C ARG A 107 11.93 3.11 17.51
N VAL A 108 10.93 2.33 17.90
CA VAL A 108 11.11 0.91 18.24
C VAL A 108 11.03 -0.02 17.03
N SER A 109 10.70 0.48 15.85
CA SER A 109 10.59 -0.31 14.61
C SER A 109 11.83 -1.16 14.29
N PRO A 110 13.09 -0.67 14.41
CA PRO A 110 14.26 -1.49 14.16
C PRO A 110 14.36 -2.68 15.12
N PHE A 111 14.03 -2.47 16.39
CA PHE A 111 13.97 -3.53 17.39
C PHE A 111 12.92 -4.58 17.04
N LEU A 112 11.70 -4.14 16.68
CA LEU A 112 10.62 -5.04 16.25
C LEU A 112 11.01 -5.87 15.03
N ARG A 113 11.69 -5.25 14.04
CA ARG A 113 12.22 -5.97 12.88
C ARG A 113 13.20 -7.08 13.28
N ALA A 114 14.13 -6.78 14.17
CA ALA A 114 15.11 -7.76 14.64
C ALA A 114 14.43 -8.93 15.37
N GLN A 115 13.38 -8.67 16.14
CA GLN A 115 12.62 -9.70 16.86
C GLN A 115 11.73 -10.56 15.95
N VAL A 116 11.19 -9.97 14.89
CA VAL A 116 10.32 -10.67 13.93
C VAL A 116 11.14 -11.48 12.92
N ALA A 117 12.35 -11.03 12.56
CA ALA A 117 13.20 -11.66 11.55
C ALA A 117 13.37 -13.19 11.71
N PRO A 118 13.67 -13.75 12.89
CA PRO A 118 13.84 -15.19 13.04
C PRO A 118 12.55 -16.00 12.90
N LYS A 119 11.39 -15.34 13.07
CA LYS A 119 10.06 -15.97 12.96
C LYS A 119 9.55 -16.04 11.53
N LEU A 120 10.08 -15.16 10.67
CA LEU A 120 9.71 -15.10 9.25
C LEU A 120 10.72 -15.91 8.45
N GLY A 121 10.27 -16.85 7.64
CA GLY A 121 11.09 -17.57 6.67
C GLY A 121 11.48 -16.71 5.45
N LEU A 122 11.64 -15.40 5.62
CA LEU A 122 11.93 -14.46 4.55
C LEU A 122 13.43 -14.17 4.45
N ARG A 123 13.93 -14.07 3.22
CA ARG A 123 15.33 -13.67 2.97
C ARG A 123 15.65 -12.26 3.48
N VAL A 124 14.68 -11.37 3.48
CA VAL A 124 14.81 -9.98 3.94
C VAL A 124 13.59 -9.64 4.77
N THR A 125 13.81 -9.14 5.98
CA THR A 125 12.73 -8.67 6.85
C THR A 125 12.22 -7.32 6.35
N PRO A 126 10.91 -7.17 6.14
CA PRO A 126 10.33 -5.93 5.63
C PRO A 126 10.48 -4.75 6.61
N ASP A 127 10.42 -3.54 6.06
CA ASP A 127 10.33 -2.32 6.86
C ASP A 127 8.89 -2.12 7.34
N PHE A 128 8.72 -1.83 8.63
CA PHE A 128 7.40 -1.61 9.22
C PHE A 128 7.02 -0.13 9.23
N LYS A 129 5.88 0.19 8.63
CA LYS A 129 5.23 1.49 8.71
C LYS A 129 3.96 1.35 9.53
N PHE A 130 3.95 1.96 10.72
CA PHE A 130 2.80 1.93 11.62
C PHE A 130 1.79 3.00 11.23
N LEU A 131 0.51 2.62 11.19
CA LEU A 131 -0.62 3.45 10.82
C LEU A 131 -1.75 3.23 11.84
N ALA A 132 -2.53 4.29 12.09
CA ALA A 132 -3.77 4.15 12.82
C ALA A 132 -4.77 3.32 12.00
N ASP A 133 -5.50 2.44 12.68
CA ASP A 133 -6.64 1.75 12.08
C ASP A 133 -7.91 2.55 12.36
N GLU A 134 -8.37 3.27 11.35
CA GLU A 134 -9.57 4.10 11.39
C GLU A 134 -10.84 3.31 11.05
N ALA A 135 -10.72 2.03 10.69
CA ALA A 135 -11.85 1.23 10.23
C ALA A 135 -12.97 1.10 11.26
N MET A 136 -12.62 1.00 12.55
CA MET A 136 -13.61 0.94 13.64
C MET A 136 -14.31 2.28 13.86
N GLU A 137 -13.59 3.39 13.71
CA GLU A 137 -14.17 4.73 13.83
C GLU A 137 -15.13 4.99 12.65
N GLU A 138 -14.71 4.64 11.45
CA GLU A 138 -15.56 4.81 10.27
C GLU A 138 -16.79 3.90 10.32
N ALA A 139 -16.66 2.64 10.76
CA ALA A 139 -17.79 1.74 10.98
C ALA A 139 -18.78 2.32 12.02
N THR A 140 -18.28 2.88 13.10
CA THR A 140 -19.10 3.53 14.12
C THR A 140 -19.81 4.77 13.56
N ARG A 141 -19.11 5.56 12.74
CA ARG A 141 -19.68 6.74 12.07
C ARG A 141 -20.78 6.35 11.09
N ILE A 142 -20.53 5.34 10.26
CA ILE A 142 -21.54 4.82 9.32
C ILE A 142 -22.77 4.30 10.09
N ASN A 143 -22.54 3.55 11.16
CA ASN A 143 -23.63 3.02 11.98
C ASN A 143 -24.48 4.16 12.60
N LYS A 144 -23.85 5.21 13.12
CA LYS A 144 -24.56 6.40 13.60
C LYS A 144 -25.34 7.12 12.50
N LEU A 145 -24.83 7.15 11.28
CA LEU A 145 -25.52 7.73 10.14
C LEU A 145 -26.76 6.91 9.73
N LEU A 146 -26.63 5.60 9.70
CA LEU A 146 -27.72 4.68 9.36
C LEU A 146 -28.87 4.71 10.39
N HIS A 147 -28.56 4.99 11.65
CA HIS A 147 -29.58 5.08 12.72
C HIS A 147 -30.18 6.49 12.87
N LYS A 148 -29.84 7.44 11.98
CA LYS A 148 -30.54 8.73 11.97
C LYS A 148 -32.00 8.53 11.54
N PRO A 149 -32.97 9.19 12.22
CA PRO A 149 -34.40 8.99 11.97
C PRO A 149 -34.82 9.33 10.51
N GLU A 150 -34.06 10.20 9.85
CA GLU A 150 -34.26 10.54 8.42
C GLU A 150 -33.96 9.35 7.51
N VAL A 151 -32.84 8.67 7.75
CA VAL A 151 -32.41 7.51 6.95
C VAL A 151 -33.26 6.26 7.28
N ALA A 152 -33.64 6.09 8.55
CA ALA A 152 -34.52 4.98 8.96
C ALA A 152 -35.88 5.07 8.25
N ARG A 153 -36.47 6.26 8.11
CA ARG A 153 -37.72 6.45 7.36
C ARG A 153 -37.60 6.13 5.88
N ASP A 154 -36.47 6.47 5.26
CA ASP A 154 -36.23 6.18 3.84
C ASP A 154 -36.06 4.68 3.58
N LEU A 155 -35.50 3.95 4.54
CA LEU A 155 -35.36 2.50 4.46
C LEU A 155 -36.69 1.76 4.67
N GLU A 156 -37.55 2.29 5.54
CA GLU A 156 -38.89 1.73 5.77
C GLU A 156 -39.88 2.09 4.65
N SER A 157 -39.65 3.18 3.92
CA SER A 157 -40.54 3.63 2.85
C SER A 157 -40.32 2.99 1.48
N LYS A 158 -39.32 2.10 1.32
CA LYS A 158 -39.15 1.32 0.09
C LYS A 158 -40.10 0.12 0.14
N PRO A 159 -41.19 0.07 -0.67
CA PRO A 159 -41.98 -1.12 -0.82
C PRO A 159 -41.09 -2.23 -1.37
N GLN A 160 -41.17 -3.41 -0.76
CA GLN A 160 -40.71 -4.63 -1.39
C GLN A 160 -41.42 -4.73 -2.74
N GLU A 161 -40.71 -4.52 -3.84
CA GLU A 161 -41.16 -4.94 -5.15
C GLU A 161 -41.39 -6.46 -5.05
N ALA A 162 -42.64 -6.84 -4.94
CA ALA A 162 -43.09 -8.22 -5.06
C ALA A 162 -42.54 -8.74 -6.41
N VAL A 163 -41.68 -9.76 -6.32
CA VAL A 163 -41.33 -10.58 -7.47
C VAL A 163 -42.64 -11.20 -7.96
N PRO A 164 -43.12 -10.97 -9.18
CA PRO A 164 -44.27 -11.65 -9.69
C PRO A 164 -43.88 -13.13 -9.85
N ASP A 165 -44.59 -14.00 -9.11
CA ASP A 165 -44.58 -15.41 -9.36
C ASP A 165 -45.08 -15.64 -10.80
N GLY A 166 -44.15 -16.08 -11.66
CA GLY A 166 -44.45 -16.50 -13.02
C GLY A 166 -45.12 -17.88 -12.99
N GLU A 167 -46.36 -17.94 -13.48
CA GLU A 167 -47.00 -19.17 -13.95
C GLU A 167 -46.25 -19.77 -15.15
#